data_608d824729bd438c43f6ac06c66f8454
#
_entry.id   608d824729bd438c43f6ac06c66f8454
#
_cell.length_a   1.000
_cell.length_b   1.000
_cell.length_c   1.000
_cell.angle_alpha   90.00
_cell.angle_beta   90.00
_cell.angle_gamma   90.00
#
_symmetry.space_group_name_H-M   'P 1'
#
loop_
_entity.id
_entity.type
_entity.pdbx_description
1 polymer ?
#
loop_
_entity_poly.entity_id
_entity_poly.type
_entity_poly.pdbx_seq_one_letter_code
_entity_poly.pdbx_strand_id
1 'polypeptide(L)'
;MQRIFDGVKRVFAVRWEPDWDLAVVGVSWLLVVAALYTATVVVGPEVGGGMPYFGLYAVLGATVFGVGIPLYWMVVVRKRPLSDLGITTRWLGVSIGLQFVFGALQYFGTLANVQLPAFENLVPLIALSLAIGLFEAIFWRGWVLLRLEQSFGVIPAILVGSALYAAYHIGYAMPMEEITFLFFIGVMFAVVFRLTKNIFILWPFFQPMGQLATLVNDQLSLPLISTLGFVDVLVAMFVLIWLAGRYYNKHHETQVAAASPIGREGHGEALPTNS
;
A
#
# COMPACT_ATOMS: atom_id res chain seq x y z
N MET A 1 -0.98 17.88 30.06
CA MET A 1 0.41 17.38 30.10
C MET A 1 0.47 15.85 30.11
N GLN A 2 -0.29 15.15 30.99
CA GLN A 2 -0.27 13.68 31.11
C GLN A 2 -0.59 12.94 29.80
N ARG A 3 -1.61 13.38 29.03
CA ARG A 3 -1.95 12.78 27.70
C ARG A 3 -0.82 12.85 26.66
N ILE A 4 0.00 13.89 26.71
CA ILE A 4 1.17 14.05 25.82
C ILE A 4 2.26 13.05 26.23
N PHE A 5 2.54 12.94 27.54
CA PHE A 5 3.51 11.96 28.06
C PHE A 5 3.11 10.51 27.77
N ASP A 6 1.81 10.19 27.88
CA ASP A 6 1.31 8.86 27.54
C ASP A 6 1.40 8.58 26.05
N GLY A 7 1.17 9.59 25.21
CA GLY A 7 1.38 9.51 23.75
C GLY A 7 2.84 9.23 23.40
N VAL A 8 3.78 9.97 23.99
CA VAL A 8 5.22 9.78 23.77
C VAL A 8 5.66 8.39 24.25
N LYS A 9 5.25 7.95 25.44
CA LYS A 9 5.55 6.60 25.94
C LYS A 9 5.08 5.51 24.98
N ARG A 10 3.88 5.64 24.36
CA ARG A 10 3.36 4.68 23.38
C ARG A 10 4.20 4.61 22.11
N VAL A 11 4.76 5.74 21.65
CA VAL A 11 5.62 5.77 20.46
C VAL A 11 6.92 5.01 20.70
N PHE A 12 7.50 5.13 21.90
CA PHE A 12 8.76 4.46 22.26
C PHE A 12 8.56 3.08 22.89
N ALA A 13 7.32 2.64 23.13
CA ALA A 13 7.05 1.31 23.64
C ALA A 13 7.43 0.25 22.61
N VAL A 14 8.40 -0.58 22.98
CA VAL A 14 8.77 -1.79 22.24
C VAL A 14 8.02 -2.97 22.86
N ARG A 15 7.47 -3.82 22.03
CA ARG A 15 6.80 -5.06 22.43
C ARG A 15 7.26 -6.21 21.55
N TRP A 16 6.95 -7.42 21.94
CA TRP A 16 7.27 -8.61 21.17
C TRP A 16 6.04 -9.51 21.15
N GLU A 17 5.20 -9.27 20.13
CA GLU A 17 3.91 -9.98 19.96
C GLU A 17 3.78 -10.44 18.49
N PRO A 18 4.74 -11.28 17.98
CA PRO A 18 4.65 -11.77 16.61
C PRO A 18 3.43 -12.68 16.46
N ASP A 19 2.73 -12.52 15.33
CA ASP A 19 1.57 -13.33 14.98
C ASP A 19 1.68 -13.86 13.54
N TRP A 20 0.66 -14.60 13.10
CA TRP A 20 0.60 -15.13 11.75
C TRP A 20 0.56 -14.05 10.66
N ASP A 21 0.13 -12.83 10.99
CA ASP A 21 0.15 -11.72 10.03
C ASP A 21 1.58 -11.41 9.61
N LEU A 22 2.55 -11.48 10.52
CA LEU A 22 3.98 -11.30 10.18
C LEU A 22 4.53 -12.41 9.29
N ALA A 23 4.10 -13.65 9.47
CA ALA A 23 4.51 -14.74 8.58
C ALA A 23 4.02 -14.46 7.14
N VAL A 24 2.77 -13.99 7.00
CA VAL A 24 2.22 -13.63 5.68
C VAL A 24 2.89 -12.38 5.11
N VAL A 25 3.26 -11.40 5.95
CA VAL A 25 4.10 -10.26 5.54
C VAL A 25 5.42 -10.77 4.95
N GLY A 26 6.12 -11.67 5.64
CA GLY A 26 7.38 -12.23 5.17
C GLY A 26 7.23 -12.98 3.85
N VAL A 27 6.21 -13.83 3.73
CA VAL A 27 5.93 -14.58 2.49
C VAL A 27 5.60 -13.63 1.34
N SER A 28 4.70 -12.66 1.54
CA SER A 28 4.33 -11.70 0.48
C SER A 28 5.50 -10.83 0.07
N TRP A 29 6.36 -10.43 1.02
CA TRP A 29 7.59 -9.71 0.74
C TRP A 29 8.54 -10.53 -0.14
N LEU A 30 8.80 -11.79 0.23
CA LEU A 30 9.66 -12.69 -0.56
C LEU A 30 9.10 -12.90 -1.98
N LEU A 31 7.78 -13.07 -2.13
CA LEU A 31 7.15 -13.23 -3.44
C LEU A 31 7.29 -11.98 -4.31
N VAL A 32 7.11 -10.78 -3.73
CA VAL A 32 7.32 -9.51 -4.43
C VAL A 32 8.78 -9.38 -4.89
N VAL A 33 9.74 -9.64 -3.99
CA VAL A 33 11.18 -9.58 -4.32
C VAL A 33 11.54 -10.62 -5.39
N ALA A 34 11.04 -11.85 -5.26
CA ALA A 34 11.32 -12.91 -6.23
C ALA A 34 10.73 -12.58 -7.61
N ALA A 35 9.50 -12.07 -7.67
CA ALA A 35 8.89 -11.66 -8.93
C ALA A 35 9.68 -10.52 -9.60
N LEU A 36 10.09 -9.52 -8.82
CA LEU A 36 10.88 -8.41 -9.30
C LEU A 36 12.28 -8.84 -9.77
N TYR A 37 12.98 -9.64 -8.96
CA TYR A 37 14.29 -10.18 -9.32
C TYR A 37 14.22 -11.02 -10.59
N THR A 38 13.22 -11.89 -10.70
CA THR A 38 13.02 -12.71 -11.90
C THR A 38 12.74 -11.83 -13.11
N ALA A 39 11.89 -10.80 -12.98
CA ALA A 39 11.60 -9.86 -14.04
C ALA A 39 12.87 -9.13 -14.51
N THR A 40 13.65 -8.60 -13.56
CA THR A 40 14.77 -7.68 -13.87
C THR A 40 16.06 -8.42 -14.24
N VAL A 41 16.44 -9.46 -13.46
CA VAL A 41 17.75 -10.11 -13.58
C VAL A 41 17.69 -11.35 -14.47
N VAL A 42 16.61 -12.14 -14.37
CA VAL A 42 16.53 -13.41 -15.11
C VAL A 42 15.92 -13.21 -16.50
N VAL A 43 14.83 -12.46 -16.61
CA VAL A 43 14.14 -12.21 -17.88
C VAL A 43 14.75 -11.00 -18.59
N GLY A 44 14.80 -9.87 -17.91
CA GLY A 44 15.20 -8.58 -18.49
C GLY A 44 14.06 -7.86 -19.23
N PRO A 45 14.13 -6.51 -19.30
CA PRO A 45 13.08 -5.69 -19.89
C PRO A 45 12.97 -5.81 -21.42
N GLU A 46 14.02 -6.30 -22.08
CA GLU A 46 14.08 -6.38 -23.56
C GLU A 46 13.43 -7.65 -24.12
N VAL A 47 13.27 -8.69 -23.30
CA VAL A 47 12.74 -9.98 -23.77
C VAL A 47 11.26 -9.87 -24.11
N GLY A 48 10.89 -10.33 -25.29
CA GLY A 48 9.51 -10.35 -25.78
C GLY A 48 8.83 -8.97 -25.77
N GLY A 49 9.60 -7.90 -26.05
CA GLY A 49 9.10 -6.53 -26.05
C GLY A 49 8.64 -6.05 -24.68
N GLY A 50 9.22 -6.57 -23.61
CA GLY A 50 8.92 -6.20 -22.22
C GLY A 50 7.66 -6.86 -21.63
N MET A 51 6.90 -7.64 -22.39
CA MET A 51 5.66 -8.25 -21.91
C MET A 51 5.88 -9.24 -20.75
N PRO A 52 6.88 -10.16 -20.77
CA PRO A 52 7.17 -11.01 -19.62
C PRO A 52 7.61 -10.22 -18.39
N TYR A 53 8.43 -9.18 -18.58
CA TYR A 53 8.82 -8.27 -17.52
C TYR A 53 7.60 -7.61 -16.86
N PHE A 54 6.71 -7.05 -17.69
CA PHE A 54 5.46 -6.43 -17.23
C PHE A 54 4.58 -7.44 -16.47
N GLY A 55 4.41 -8.65 -17.00
CA GLY A 55 3.62 -9.71 -16.36
C GLY A 55 4.18 -10.11 -15.00
N LEU A 56 5.49 -10.29 -14.88
CA LEU A 56 6.14 -10.67 -13.62
C LEU A 56 6.14 -9.52 -12.61
N TYR A 57 6.49 -8.31 -13.02
CA TYR A 57 6.63 -7.19 -12.10
C TYR A 57 5.29 -6.55 -11.77
N ALA A 58 4.55 -6.05 -12.79
CA ALA A 58 3.36 -5.26 -12.56
C ALA A 58 2.15 -6.12 -12.18
N VAL A 59 1.95 -7.26 -12.86
CA VAL A 59 0.80 -8.12 -12.59
C VAL A 59 1.07 -9.02 -11.39
N LEU A 60 2.09 -9.87 -11.40
CA LEU A 60 2.34 -10.80 -10.30
C LEU A 60 2.91 -10.08 -9.07
N GLY A 61 4.01 -9.34 -9.21
CA GLY A 61 4.71 -8.70 -8.10
C GLY A 61 3.84 -7.65 -7.42
N ALA A 62 3.47 -6.59 -8.15
CA ALA A 62 2.76 -5.47 -7.56
C ALA A 62 1.27 -5.76 -7.33
N THR A 63 0.54 -6.28 -8.32
CA THR A 63 -0.92 -6.43 -8.21
C THR A 63 -1.31 -7.66 -7.39
N VAL A 64 -0.80 -8.85 -7.73
CA VAL A 64 -1.22 -10.09 -7.06
C VAL A 64 -0.57 -10.21 -5.68
N PHE A 65 0.76 -10.14 -5.61
CA PHE A 65 1.47 -10.36 -4.35
C PHE A 65 1.46 -9.12 -3.46
N GLY A 66 1.60 -7.94 -4.03
CA GLY A 66 1.70 -6.70 -3.28
C GLY A 66 0.37 -6.11 -2.84
N VAL A 67 -0.70 -6.26 -3.62
CA VAL A 67 -2.04 -5.75 -3.28
C VAL A 67 -3.01 -6.89 -2.97
N GLY A 68 -3.03 -7.94 -3.80
CA GLY A 68 -3.98 -9.04 -3.68
C GLY A 68 -3.81 -9.85 -2.39
N ILE A 69 -2.59 -10.26 -2.03
CA ILE A 69 -2.34 -11.01 -0.78
C ILE A 69 -2.75 -10.21 0.46
N PRO A 70 -2.32 -8.94 0.66
CA PRO A 70 -2.78 -8.12 1.78
C PRO A 70 -4.30 -8.00 1.87
N LEU A 71 -4.98 -7.71 0.75
CA LEU A 71 -6.44 -7.61 0.71
C LEU A 71 -7.12 -8.92 1.07
N TYR A 72 -6.69 -10.03 0.43
CA TYR A 72 -7.24 -11.35 0.71
C TYR A 72 -7.06 -11.75 2.17
N TRP A 73 -5.84 -11.61 2.69
CA TRP A 73 -5.53 -12.00 4.06
C TRP A 73 -6.32 -11.17 5.07
N MET A 74 -6.31 -9.85 4.94
CA MET A 74 -6.99 -8.99 5.90
C MET A 74 -8.50 -9.11 5.82
N VAL A 75 -9.06 -9.10 4.62
CA VAL A 75 -10.51 -9.00 4.45
C VAL A 75 -11.19 -10.36 4.49
N VAL A 76 -10.62 -11.37 3.81
CA VAL A 76 -11.27 -12.69 3.71
C VAL A 76 -10.88 -13.59 4.88
N VAL A 77 -9.58 -13.69 5.19
CA VAL A 77 -9.08 -14.59 6.23
C VAL A 77 -9.27 -13.99 7.64
N ARG A 78 -8.80 -12.76 7.84
CA ARG A 78 -8.87 -12.07 9.14
C ARG A 78 -10.19 -11.34 9.39
N LYS A 79 -11.04 -11.21 8.38
CA LYS A 79 -12.35 -10.51 8.43
C LYS A 79 -12.23 -9.08 8.98
N ARG A 80 -11.17 -8.38 8.61
CA ARG A 80 -10.88 -7.00 9.04
C ARG A 80 -11.22 -6.00 7.94
N PRO A 81 -11.60 -4.77 8.30
CA PRO A 81 -11.96 -3.74 7.33
C PRO A 81 -10.74 -3.24 6.55
N LEU A 82 -10.99 -2.63 5.39
CA LEU A 82 -9.95 -1.99 4.57
C LEU A 82 -9.18 -0.88 5.30
N SER A 83 -9.79 -0.26 6.32
CA SER A 83 -9.12 0.73 7.19
C SER A 83 -7.88 0.18 7.89
N ASP A 84 -7.80 -1.14 8.11
CA ASP A 84 -6.64 -1.81 8.69
C ASP A 84 -5.46 -1.93 7.72
N LEU A 85 -5.69 -1.59 6.45
CA LEU A 85 -4.68 -1.37 5.41
C LEU A 85 -4.50 0.12 5.08
N GLY A 86 -5.03 1.03 5.91
CA GLY A 86 -4.97 2.46 5.64
C GLY A 86 -5.87 2.94 4.49
N ILE A 87 -6.72 2.08 3.94
CA ILE A 87 -7.68 2.43 2.90
C ILE A 87 -8.97 2.88 3.59
N THR A 88 -9.09 4.17 3.87
CA THR A 88 -10.15 4.72 4.70
C THR A 88 -10.53 6.14 4.29
N THR A 89 -11.76 6.54 4.57
CA THR A 89 -12.22 7.92 4.44
C THR A 89 -11.87 8.78 5.67
N ARG A 90 -11.44 8.16 6.77
CA ARG A 90 -11.04 8.88 7.97
C ARG A 90 -9.81 9.76 7.65
N TRP A 91 -9.88 11.04 8.05
CA TRP A 91 -8.84 12.03 7.80
C TRP A 91 -8.51 12.25 6.32
N LEU A 92 -9.42 11.86 5.38
CA LEU A 92 -9.16 11.96 3.94
C LEU A 92 -8.83 13.40 3.51
N GLY A 93 -9.61 14.39 3.94
CA GLY A 93 -9.35 15.80 3.59
C GLY A 93 -7.99 16.30 4.11
N VAL A 94 -7.61 15.91 5.35
CA VAL A 94 -6.30 16.24 5.91
C VAL A 94 -5.19 15.52 5.13
N SER A 95 -5.38 14.25 4.79
CA SER A 95 -4.42 13.47 4.01
C SER A 95 -4.19 14.09 2.63
N ILE A 96 -5.26 14.49 1.93
CA ILE A 96 -5.18 15.16 0.65
C ILE A 96 -4.48 16.53 0.78
N GLY A 97 -4.81 17.32 1.79
CA GLY A 97 -4.15 18.61 2.02
C GLY A 97 -2.65 18.44 2.27
N LEU A 98 -2.26 17.51 3.14
CA LEU A 98 -0.86 17.25 3.47
C LEU A 98 -0.08 16.68 2.28
N GLN A 99 -0.67 15.77 1.47
CA GLN A 99 0.03 15.25 0.29
C GLN A 99 0.34 16.35 -0.74
N PHE A 100 -0.51 17.37 -0.90
CA PHE A 100 -0.21 18.50 -1.77
C PHE A 100 0.95 19.34 -1.22
N VAL A 101 1.02 19.56 0.10
CA VAL A 101 2.14 20.25 0.72
C VAL A 101 3.44 19.47 0.52
N PHE A 102 3.45 18.17 0.87
CA PHE A 102 4.64 17.33 0.71
C PHE A 102 5.02 17.12 -0.75
N GLY A 103 4.03 16.93 -1.64
CA GLY A 103 4.26 16.82 -3.07
C GLY A 103 4.83 18.09 -3.69
N ALA A 104 4.36 19.27 -3.26
CA ALA A 104 4.94 20.53 -3.69
C ALA A 104 6.38 20.69 -3.21
N LEU A 105 6.67 20.40 -1.94
CA LEU A 105 8.04 20.43 -1.41
C LEU A 105 8.96 19.48 -2.20
N GLN A 106 8.48 18.28 -2.52
CA GLN A 106 9.23 17.32 -3.30
C GLN A 106 9.44 17.79 -4.74
N TYR A 107 8.40 18.35 -5.39
CA TYR A 107 8.53 18.93 -6.72
C TYR A 107 9.62 20.00 -6.78
N PHE A 108 9.61 20.95 -5.87
CA PHE A 108 10.64 22.01 -5.82
C PHE A 108 12.03 21.45 -5.49
N GLY A 109 12.12 20.39 -4.72
CA GLY A 109 13.39 19.73 -4.37
C GLY A 109 13.95 18.82 -5.47
N THR A 110 13.13 18.34 -6.41
CA THR A 110 13.55 17.33 -7.38
C THR A 110 13.28 17.69 -8.85
N LEU A 111 12.08 18.10 -9.21
CA LEU A 111 11.65 18.27 -10.60
C LEU A 111 11.66 19.72 -11.11
N ALA A 112 11.62 20.71 -10.22
CA ALA A 112 11.47 22.10 -10.64
C ALA A 112 12.61 22.61 -11.54
N ASN A 113 13.81 22.03 -11.42
CA ASN A 113 15.00 22.41 -12.19
C ASN A 113 15.40 21.32 -13.21
N VAL A 114 14.56 20.31 -13.42
CA VAL A 114 14.82 19.22 -14.37
C VAL A 114 14.05 19.48 -15.66
N GLN A 115 14.70 19.28 -16.78
CA GLN A 115 14.02 19.34 -18.07
C GLN A 115 13.15 18.10 -18.23
N LEU A 116 11.82 18.30 -18.21
CA LEU A 116 10.88 17.21 -18.42
C LEU A 116 10.98 16.69 -19.86
N PRO A 117 10.82 15.38 -20.05
CA PRO A 117 10.76 14.79 -21.39
C PRO A 117 9.54 15.28 -22.17
N ALA A 118 9.53 15.05 -23.47
CA ALA A 118 8.38 15.33 -24.33
C ALA A 118 7.12 14.61 -23.80
N PHE A 119 5.97 15.20 -24.09
CA PHE A 119 4.67 14.70 -23.57
C PHE A 119 4.45 13.20 -23.80
N GLU A 120 4.81 12.70 -24.97
CA GLU A 120 4.67 11.29 -25.36
C GLU A 120 5.48 10.33 -24.47
N ASN A 121 6.62 10.78 -23.95
CA ASN A 121 7.44 10.03 -23.00
C ASN A 121 7.03 10.28 -21.55
N LEU A 122 6.49 11.45 -21.25
CA LEU A 122 6.09 11.83 -19.89
C LEU A 122 4.83 11.08 -19.43
N VAL A 123 3.85 10.89 -20.33
CA VAL A 123 2.57 10.24 -19.99
C VAL A 123 2.74 8.81 -19.46
N PRO A 124 3.51 7.91 -20.13
CA PRO A 124 3.74 6.57 -19.58
C PRO A 124 4.53 6.59 -18.26
N LEU A 125 5.44 7.54 -18.05
CA LEU A 125 6.15 7.67 -16.78
C LEU A 125 5.22 8.10 -15.62
N ILE A 126 4.28 9.00 -15.89
CA ILE A 126 3.25 9.38 -14.91
C ILE A 126 2.35 8.18 -14.58
N ALA A 127 1.88 7.44 -15.60
CA ALA A 127 1.04 6.27 -15.38
C ALA A 127 1.77 5.18 -14.57
N LEU A 128 3.04 4.92 -14.89
CA LEU A 128 3.90 4.01 -14.15
C LEU A 128 4.08 4.46 -12.70
N SER A 129 4.39 5.75 -12.48
CA SER A 129 4.58 6.32 -11.14
C SER A 129 3.31 6.21 -10.28
N LEU A 130 2.13 6.41 -10.88
CA LEU A 130 0.86 6.24 -10.19
C LEU A 130 0.60 4.78 -9.82
N ALA A 131 0.88 3.83 -10.70
CA ALA A 131 0.70 2.40 -10.44
C ALA A 131 1.66 1.90 -9.35
N ILE A 132 2.95 2.22 -9.45
CA ILE A 132 3.95 1.90 -8.42
C ILE A 132 3.56 2.55 -7.09
N GLY A 133 3.23 3.84 -7.09
CA GLY A 133 2.89 4.59 -5.89
C GLY A 133 1.68 4.01 -5.15
N LEU A 134 0.64 3.53 -5.86
CA LEU A 134 -0.51 2.88 -5.21
C LEU A 134 -0.11 1.54 -4.59
N PHE A 135 0.58 0.69 -5.34
CA PHE A 135 1.12 -0.56 -4.83
C PHE A 135 1.96 -0.34 -3.56
N GLU A 136 2.92 0.58 -3.62
CA GLU A 136 3.81 0.84 -2.50
C GLU A 136 3.10 1.45 -1.28
N ALA A 137 2.13 2.32 -1.49
CA ALA A 137 1.34 2.88 -0.39
C ALA A 137 0.55 1.80 0.35
N ILE A 138 -0.05 0.85 -0.38
CA ILE A 138 -0.80 -0.27 0.21
C ILE A 138 0.16 -1.28 0.84
N PHE A 139 1.16 -1.75 0.09
CA PHE A 139 2.03 -2.83 0.54
C PHE A 139 2.95 -2.40 1.68
N TRP A 140 3.72 -1.31 1.49
CA TRP A 140 4.71 -0.91 2.48
C TRP A 140 4.12 -0.22 3.70
N ARG A 141 3.07 0.60 3.52
CA ARG A 141 2.51 1.40 4.62
C ARG A 141 1.24 0.77 5.20
N GLY A 142 0.34 0.35 4.34
CA GLY A 142 -0.92 -0.28 4.77
C GLY A 142 -0.72 -1.70 5.30
N TRP A 143 0.18 -2.48 4.71
CA TRP A 143 0.39 -3.88 5.08
C TRP A 143 1.61 -4.06 5.98
N VAL A 144 2.83 -3.91 5.45
CA VAL A 144 4.08 -4.22 6.17
C VAL A 144 4.21 -3.38 7.44
N LEU A 145 4.16 -2.03 7.32
CA LEU A 145 4.37 -1.13 8.45
C LEU A 145 3.34 -1.34 9.57
N LEU A 146 2.04 -1.45 9.22
CA LEU A 146 1.01 -1.59 10.25
C LEU A 146 1.06 -2.95 10.95
N ARG A 147 1.45 -4.03 10.27
CA ARG A 147 1.64 -5.35 10.93
C ARG A 147 2.88 -5.34 11.83
N LEU A 148 3.98 -4.78 11.37
CA LEU A 148 5.17 -4.59 12.21
C LEU A 148 4.87 -3.71 13.43
N GLU A 149 4.08 -2.63 13.26
CA GLU A 149 3.68 -1.77 14.37
C GLU A 149 2.85 -2.52 15.43
N GLN A 150 1.95 -3.38 15.00
CA GLN A 150 1.15 -4.21 15.91
C GLN A 150 2.03 -5.16 16.71
N SER A 151 3.03 -5.75 16.10
CA SER A 151 3.88 -6.77 16.74
C SER A 151 5.03 -6.20 17.56
N PHE A 152 5.63 -5.08 17.15
CA PHE A 152 6.88 -4.60 17.73
C PHE A 152 6.80 -3.15 18.26
N GLY A 153 5.73 -2.43 17.98
CA GLY A 153 5.61 -1.01 18.31
C GLY A 153 6.11 -0.12 17.18
N VAL A 154 6.00 1.20 17.41
CA VAL A 154 6.13 2.22 16.36
C VAL A 154 7.55 2.33 15.80
N ILE A 155 8.53 2.53 16.68
CA ILE A 155 9.92 2.76 16.26
C ILE A 155 10.52 1.55 15.56
N PRO A 156 10.43 0.33 16.13
CA PRO A 156 10.89 -0.87 15.42
C PRO A 156 10.18 -1.07 14.07
N ALA A 157 8.87 -0.80 13.99
CA ALA A 157 8.13 -0.93 12.74
C ALA A 157 8.62 0.03 11.65
N ILE A 158 8.91 1.28 12.01
CA ILE A 158 9.48 2.26 11.07
C ILE A 158 10.85 1.78 10.57
N LEU A 159 11.73 1.38 11.48
CA LEU A 159 13.10 0.98 11.12
C LEU A 159 13.11 -0.32 10.30
N VAL A 160 12.44 -1.36 10.79
CA VAL A 160 12.38 -2.66 10.08
C VAL A 160 11.60 -2.55 8.78
N GLY A 161 10.45 -1.86 8.78
CA GLY A 161 9.65 -1.63 7.58
C GLY A 161 10.42 -0.85 6.51
N SER A 162 11.23 0.13 6.91
CA SER A 162 12.07 0.90 5.99
C SER A 162 13.28 0.08 5.49
N ALA A 163 13.84 -0.79 6.34
CA ALA A 163 14.88 -1.71 5.92
C ALA A 163 14.36 -2.75 4.90
N LEU A 164 13.16 -3.29 5.12
CA LEU A 164 12.51 -4.19 4.17
C LEU A 164 12.15 -3.47 2.85
N TYR A 165 11.71 -2.21 2.95
CA TYR A 165 11.45 -1.35 1.78
C TYR A 165 12.73 -1.11 0.97
N ALA A 166 13.83 -0.79 1.63
CA ALA A 166 15.11 -0.63 0.95
C ALA A 166 15.62 -1.95 0.36
N ALA A 167 15.55 -3.03 1.14
CA ALA A 167 16.05 -4.34 0.74
C ALA A 167 15.30 -4.95 -0.46
N TYR A 168 14.01 -4.60 -0.68
CA TYR A 168 13.33 -5.15 -1.86
C TYR A 168 13.90 -4.63 -3.18
N HIS A 169 14.61 -3.49 -3.18
CA HIS A 169 15.29 -2.94 -4.34
C HIS A 169 16.51 -3.77 -4.80
N ILE A 170 16.94 -4.75 -3.99
CA ILE A 170 17.85 -5.82 -4.46
C ILE A 170 17.27 -6.51 -5.70
N GLY A 171 15.94 -6.63 -5.78
CA GLY A 171 15.24 -7.16 -6.94
C GLY A 171 15.45 -6.35 -8.24
N TYR A 172 15.83 -5.08 -8.13
CA TYR A 172 16.21 -4.22 -9.27
C TYR A 172 17.72 -4.27 -9.57
N ALA A 173 18.51 -5.09 -8.84
CA ALA A 173 19.97 -5.09 -8.90
C ALA A 173 20.59 -3.71 -8.61
N MET A 174 19.94 -2.88 -7.79
CA MET A 174 20.44 -1.56 -7.39
C MET A 174 21.71 -1.67 -6.54
N PRO A 175 22.66 -0.72 -6.68
CA PRO A 175 23.86 -0.67 -5.85
C PRO A 175 23.51 -0.37 -4.38
N MET A 176 24.36 -0.81 -3.46
CA MET A 176 24.11 -0.70 -2.01
C MET A 176 23.99 0.76 -1.52
N GLU A 177 24.62 1.70 -2.20
CA GLU A 177 24.52 3.13 -1.89
C GLU A 177 23.10 3.65 -2.10
N GLU A 178 22.48 3.30 -3.23
CA GLU A 178 21.09 3.66 -3.52
C GLU A 178 20.13 2.97 -2.56
N ILE A 179 20.34 1.69 -2.26
CA ILE A 179 19.54 0.94 -1.28
C ILE A 179 19.62 1.63 0.10
N THR A 180 20.80 2.10 0.50
CA THR A 180 20.98 2.83 1.75
C THR A 180 20.20 4.14 1.75
N PHE A 181 20.24 4.89 0.65
CA PHE A 181 19.42 6.10 0.49
C PHE A 181 17.93 5.80 0.58
N LEU A 182 17.48 4.72 -0.06
CA LEU A 182 16.07 4.29 -0.03
C LEU A 182 15.59 3.89 1.37
N PHE A 183 16.48 3.46 2.27
CA PHE A 183 16.11 3.28 3.67
C PHE A 183 15.62 4.58 4.31
N PHE A 184 16.32 5.69 4.10
CA PHE A 184 15.90 7.00 4.64
C PHE A 184 14.62 7.51 3.99
N ILE A 185 14.45 7.29 2.69
CA ILE A 185 13.19 7.55 1.99
C ILE A 185 12.06 6.69 2.59
N GLY A 186 12.34 5.44 2.89
CA GLY A 186 11.42 4.53 3.60
C GLY A 186 10.98 5.08 4.96
N VAL A 187 11.91 5.59 5.76
CA VAL A 187 11.63 6.23 7.05
C VAL A 187 10.75 7.47 6.86
N MET A 188 11.08 8.33 5.90
CA MET A 188 10.30 9.53 5.60
C MET A 188 8.84 9.19 5.28
N PHE A 189 8.59 8.29 4.34
CA PHE A 189 7.22 7.88 3.99
C PHE A 189 6.51 7.18 5.14
N ALA A 190 7.19 6.37 5.96
CA ALA A 190 6.60 5.74 7.11
C ALA A 190 6.14 6.76 8.16
N VAL A 191 6.96 7.78 8.44
CA VAL A 191 6.63 8.88 9.36
C VAL A 191 5.46 9.69 8.82
N VAL A 192 5.48 10.09 7.54
CA VAL A 192 4.39 10.85 6.92
C VAL A 192 3.08 10.05 6.94
N PHE A 193 3.10 8.78 6.56
CA PHE A 193 1.91 7.93 6.61
C PHE A 193 1.29 7.87 8.01
N ARG A 194 2.10 7.85 9.05
CA ARG A 194 1.63 7.79 10.42
C ARG A 194 0.88 9.03 10.91
N LEU A 195 0.99 10.16 10.23
CA LEU A 195 0.24 11.37 10.59
C LEU A 195 -1.28 11.13 10.50
N THR A 196 -1.73 10.37 9.52
CA THR A 196 -3.16 10.10 9.31
C THR A 196 -3.52 8.61 9.30
N LYS A 197 -2.54 7.72 9.12
CA LYS A 197 -2.72 6.28 8.85
C LYS A 197 -3.65 6.02 7.67
N ASN A 198 -3.62 6.91 6.68
CA ASN A 198 -4.41 6.86 5.46
C ASN A 198 -3.46 6.89 4.26
N ILE A 199 -3.56 5.91 3.36
CA ILE A 199 -2.68 5.84 2.18
C ILE A 199 -2.78 7.08 1.29
N PHE A 200 -3.92 7.78 1.31
CA PHE A 200 -4.14 9.00 0.55
C PHE A 200 -3.34 10.22 1.02
N ILE A 201 -2.50 10.10 2.05
CA ILE A 201 -1.47 11.10 2.36
C ILE A 201 -0.23 10.94 1.45
N LEU A 202 -0.06 9.76 0.86
CA LEU A 202 1.05 9.42 -0.04
C LEU A 202 0.62 9.44 -1.50
N TRP A 203 -0.53 8.86 -1.81
CA TRP A 203 -1.05 8.67 -3.16
C TRP A 203 -2.32 9.53 -3.40
N PRO A 204 -2.52 10.13 -4.57
CA PRO A 204 -1.81 9.92 -5.85
C PRO A 204 -0.67 10.91 -6.14
N PHE A 205 -0.29 11.80 -5.23
CA PHE A 205 0.59 12.92 -5.57
C PHE A 205 1.99 12.81 -4.95
N PHE A 206 2.11 12.71 -3.63
CA PHE A 206 3.41 12.83 -2.95
C PHE A 206 4.39 11.72 -3.32
N GLN A 207 4.02 10.46 -3.16
CA GLN A 207 4.91 9.32 -3.47
C GLN A 207 5.12 9.15 -4.98
N PRO A 208 4.09 9.23 -5.86
CA PRO A 208 4.29 9.20 -7.30
C PRO A 208 5.17 10.32 -7.84
N MET A 209 5.17 11.51 -7.22
CA MET A 209 6.06 12.61 -7.60
C MET A 209 7.54 12.24 -7.42
N GLY A 210 7.90 11.58 -6.31
CA GLY A 210 9.25 11.09 -6.09
C GLY A 210 9.65 10.01 -7.09
N GLN A 211 8.75 9.07 -7.34
CA GLN A 211 8.97 8.04 -8.33
C GLN A 211 9.19 8.64 -9.74
N LEU A 212 8.33 9.58 -10.13
CA LEU A 212 8.47 10.27 -11.41
C LEU A 212 9.82 10.99 -11.54
N ALA A 213 10.27 11.65 -10.46
CA ALA A 213 11.56 12.32 -10.46
C ALA A 213 12.72 11.35 -10.71
N THR A 214 12.71 10.17 -10.09
CA THR A 214 13.70 9.13 -10.33
C THR A 214 13.66 8.66 -11.79
N LEU A 215 12.48 8.31 -12.31
CA LEU A 215 12.33 7.84 -13.70
C LEU A 215 12.80 8.86 -14.74
N VAL A 216 12.55 10.14 -14.50
CA VAL A 216 13.00 11.24 -15.38
C VAL A 216 14.51 11.41 -15.29
N ASN A 217 15.10 11.37 -14.09
CA ASN A 217 16.54 11.48 -13.91
C ASN A 217 17.31 10.30 -14.51
N ASP A 218 16.73 9.09 -14.44
CA ASP A 218 17.27 7.88 -15.06
C ASP A 218 17.08 7.86 -16.59
N GLN A 219 16.45 8.90 -17.13
CA GLN A 219 16.15 9.04 -18.57
C GLN A 219 15.38 7.85 -19.14
N LEU A 220 14.51 7.23 -18.33
CA LEU A 220 13.68 6.11 -18.79
C LEU A 220 12.77 6.58 -19.92
N SER A 221 12.85 5.87 -21.04
CA SER A 221 11.99 6.10 -22.20
C SER A 221 11.07 4.90 -22.41
N LEU A 222 9.79 5.16 -22.44
CA LEU A 222 8.76 4.14 -22.63
C LEU A 222 7.87 4.54 -23.81
N PRO A 223 7.46 3.60 -24.67
CA PRO A 223 6.53 3.90 -25.73
C PRO A 223 5.17 4.31 -25.16
N LEU A 224 4.46 5.24 -25.81
CA LEU A 224 3.18 5.78 -25.37
C LEU A 224 2.14 4.67 -25.09
N ILE A 225 2.18 3.58 -25.84
CA ILE A 225 1.27 2.42 -25.65
C ILE A 225 1.42 1.76 -24.27
N SER A 226 2.59 1.86 -23.64
CA SER A 226 2.82 1.32 -22.28
C SER A 226 1.90 1.96 -21.23
N THR A 227 1.41 3.18 -21.50
CA THR A 227 0.43 3.86 -20.64
C THR A 227 -0.79 2.99 -20.40
N LEU A 228 -1.30 2.29 -21.41
CA LEU A 228 -2.49 1.43 -21.28
C LEU A 228 -2.22 0.30 -20.27
N GLY A 229 -1.07 -0.36 -20.38
CA GLY A 229 -0.72 -1.44 -19.42
C GLY A 229 -0.65 -0.95 -17.97
N PHE A 230 -0.06 0.24 -17.71
CA PHE A 230 0.00 0.78 -16.36
C PHE A 230 -1.35 1.25 -15.83
N VAL A 231 -2.20 1.80 -16.71
CA VAL A 231 -3.58 2.15 -16.37
C VAL A 231 -4.39 0.89 -16.07
N ASP A 232 -4.25 -0.17 -16.86
CA ASP A 232 -4.94 -1.45 -16.62
C ASP A 232 -4.56 -2.05 -15.27
N VAL A 233 -3.27 -2.04 -14.92
CA VAL A 233 -2.77 -2.48 -13.60
C VAL A 233 -3.36 -1.63 -12.47
N LEU A 234 -3.40 -0.31 -12.64
CA LEU A 234 -3.98 0.61 -11.67
C LEU A 234 -5.48 0.34 -11.49
N VAL A 235 -6.21 0.16 -12.57
CA VAL A 235 -7.64 -0.21 -12.56
C VAL A 235 -7.84 -1.56 -11.88
N ALA A 236 -7.00 -2.57 -12.19
CA ALA A 236 -7.06 -3.88 -11.54
C ALA A 236 -6.88 -3.79 -10.02
N MET A 237 -5.94 -2.98 -9.53
CA MET A 237 -5.76 -2.75 -8.10
C MET A 237 -7.00 -2.11 -7.47
N PHE A 238 -7.62 -1.10 -8.12
CA PHE A 238 -8.87 -0.50 -7.62
C PHE A 238 -10.03 -1.49 -7.63
N VAL A 239 -10.13 -2.33 -8.65
CA VAL A 239 -11.16 -3.40 -8.70
C VAL A 239 -10.96 -4.38 -7.55
N LEU A 240 -9.73 -4.80 -7.25
CA LEU A 240 -9.44 -5.66 -6.11
C LEU A 240 -9.84 -5.01 -4.77
N ILE A 241 -9.52 -3.73 -4.59
CA ILE A 241 -9.92 -2.96 -3.38
C ILE A 241 -11.44 -2.90 -3.26
N TRP A 242 -12.13 -2.58 -4.36
CA TRP A 242 -13.59 -2.50 -4.39
C TRP A 242 -14.25 -3.85 -4.10
N LEU A 243 -13.76 -4.94 -4.72
CA LEU A 243 -14.26 -6.29 -4.46
C LEU A 243 -14.06 -6.70 -3.00
N ALA A 244 -12.89 -6.42 -2.43
CA ALA A 244 -12.59 -6.69 -1.03
C ALA A 244 -13.53 -5.89 -0.10
N GLY A 245 -13.76 -4.61 -0.39
CA GLY A 245 -14.71 -3.78 0.37
C GLY A 245 -16.14 -4.31 0.30
N ARG A 246 -16.62 -4.69 -0.89
CA ARG A 246 -17.95 -5.32 -1.05
C ARG A 246 -18.07 -6.64 -0.31
N TYR A 247 -17.04 -7.47 -0.38
CA TYR A 247 -17.01 -8.75 0.34
C TYR A 247 -17.13 -8.52 1.85
N TYR A 248 -16.33 -7.59 2.40
CA TYR A 248 -16.37 -7.26 3.83
C TYR A 248 -17.75 -6.78 4.28
N ASN A 249 -18.33 -5.81 3.58
CA ASN A 249 -19.61 -5.23 3.95
C ASN A 249 -20.73 -6.28 3.95
N LYS A 250 -20.80 -7.12 2.91
CA LYS A 250 -21.81 -8.19 2.80
C LYS A 250 -21.73 -9.17 3.98
N HIS A 251 -20.53 -9.58 4.38
CA HIS A 251 -20.36 -10.56 5.44
C HIS A 251 -20.55 -9.94 6.83
N HIS A 252 -20.18 -8.67 7.01
CA HIS A 252 -20.39 -7.96 8.26
C HIS A 252 -21.88 -7.70 8.52
N GLU A 253 -22.64 -7.24 7.54
CA GLU A 253 -24.09 -7.05 7.64
C GLU A 253 -24.83 -8.33 8.00
N THR A 254 -24.45 -9.46 7.40
CA THR A 254 -25.01 -10.78 7.71
C THR A 254 -24.75 -11.20 9.15
N GLN A 255 -23.55 -10.93 9.69
CA GLN A 255 -23.20 -11.24 11.08
C GLN A 255 -23.95 -10.37 12.07
N VAL A 256 -24.09 -9.07 11.80
CA VAL A 256 -24.85 -8.13 12.64
C VAL A 256 -26.33 -8.49 12.64
N ALA A 257 -26.91 -8.84 11.50
CA ALA A 257 -28.31 -9.27 11.40
C ALA A 257 -28.55 -10.58 12.16
N ALA A 258 -27.61 -11.54 12.09
CA ALA A 258 -27.72 -12.81 12.83
C ALA A 258 -27.52 -12.66 14.34
N ALA A 259 -26.81 -11.62 14.79
CA ALA A 259 -26.57 -11.33 16.21
C ALA A 259 -27.64 -10.47 16.87
N SER A 260 -28.58 -9.92 16.07
CA SER A 260 -29.66 -9.04 16.57
C SER A 260 -30.79 -9.87 17.18
N PRO A 261 -31.15 -9.71 18.48
CA PRO A 261 -32.16 -10.53 19.18
C PRO A 261 -33.61 -10.24 18.77
N ILE A 262 -33.87 -9.32 17.85
CA ILE A 262 -35.21 -8.81 17.50
C ILE A 262 -36.01 -9.77 16.59
N GLY A 263 -35.68 -11.06 16.54
CA GLY A 263 -36.39 -12.05 15.74
C GLY A 263 -37.14 -13.15 16.50
N ARG A 264 -37.19 -13.13 17.84
CA ARG A 264 -37.75 -14.25 18.63
C ARG A 264 -39.00 -13.93 19.45
N GLU A 265 -39.51 -12.72 19.43
CA GLU A 265 -40.79 -12.41 20.09
C GLU A 265 -41.89 -12.19 19.07
N GLY A 266 -42.53 -13.25 18.64
CA GLY A 266 -43.65 -13.19 17.70
C GLY A 266 -44.37 -14.51 17.47
N HIS A 267 -44.45 -15.40 18.46
CA HIS A 267 -45.42 -16.49 18.40
C HIS A 267 -46.06 -16.73 19.78
N GLY A 268 -47.21 -16.15 19.97
CA GLY A 268 -48.35 -16.85 20.51
C GLY A 268 -48.38 -17.11 22.01
N GLU A 269 -48.79 -16.14 22.81
CA GLU A 269 -49.68 -16.48 23.93
C GLU A 269 -51.12 -16.05 23.57
N ALA A 270 -51.85 -17.00 23.09
CA ALA A 270 -53.32 -16.92 23.07
C ALA A 270 -53.83 -17.02 24.54
N LEU A 271 -54.37 -15.91 25.05
CA LEU A 271 -55.07 -15.89 26.33
C LEU A 271 -56.30 -16.80 26.25
N PRO A 272 -56.53 -17.66 27.28
CA PRO A 272 -57.76 -18.43 27.34
C PRO A 272 -58.91 -17.52 27.76
N THR A 273 -59.94 -17.41 26.93
CA THR A 273 -61.26 -16.83 27.28
C THR A 273 -61.92 -17.74 28.28
N ASN A 274 -62.07 -17.25 29.54
CA ASN A 274 -63.03 -17.84 30.47
C ASN A 274 -64.36 -17.16 30.27
N SER A 275 -65.33 -17.96 29.90
CA SER A 275 -66.78 -17.74 30.07
C SER A 275 -67.27 -18.32 31.37
#